data_d355ac5db6b0d893a572b030f414009b
#
_entry.id   d355ac5db6b0d893a572b030f414009b
#
_cell.length_a   1.000
_cell.length_b   1.000
_cell.length_c   1.000
_cell.angle_alpha   90.00
_cell.angle_beta   90.00
_cell.angle_gamma   90.00
#
_symmetry.space_group_name_H-M   'P 1'
#
loop_
_entity.id
_entity.type
_entity.pdbx_description
1 polymer ?
#
loop_
_entity_poly.entity_id
_entity_poly.type
_entity_poly.pdbx_seq_one_letter_code
_entity_poly.pdbx_strand_id
1 'polypeptide(L)'
;TGSTRAGKLISKNAADSIKRVCLELGGKGANIVFADSDDKAISRGVRRVFGNSGQSCNAPTRMLVEKSIYEKAVNEAIEVANNTEVNIASKKGNHIGPVVSKIQYDKIQKLIQSGIDEGANLAAGGIDRPKGLDKGYFVQPTVFTDVKTSMRIANEEIFGPVISILPFENEEEAISISNDTAYGLTNYIQTKDKEKAHRIAKQLRSGMVEINGNGFTGGTPFGGYKQSGNGREGGSWGLEEYLEVKTISGWS
;
A
#
# COMPACT_ATOMS: atom_id res chain seq x y z
N THR A 1 12.14 10.89 -0.16
CA THR A 1 10.77 10.31 -0.18
C THR A 1 9.84 11.16 -1.02
N GLY A 2 8.99 10.54 -1.83
CA GLY A 2 8.02 11.27 -2.66
C GLY A 2 7.27 10.40 -3.66
N SER A 3 6.64 11.04 -4.65
CA SER A 3 6.00 10.30 -5.75
C SER A 3 7.02 9.80 -6.77
N THR A 4 6.66 8.75 -7.53
CA THR A 4 7.48 8.25 -8.64
C THR A 4 7.87 9.37 -9.63
N ARG A 5 6.95 10.32 -9.91
CA ARG A 5 7.23 11.48 -10.74
C ARG A 5 8.32 12.37 -10.15
N ALA A 6 8.25 12.66 -8.86
CA ALA A 6 9.26 13.46 -8.17
C ALA A 6 10.62 12.75 -8.17
N GLY A 7 10.66 11.45 -7.88
CA GLY A 7 11.89 10.65 -7.92
C GLY A 7 12.58 10.68 -9.29
N LYS A 8 11.81 10.52 -10.37
CA LYS A 8 12.34 10.62 -11.74
C LYS A 8 12.93 12.00 -12.05
N LEU A 9 12.29 13.08 -11.60
CA LEU A 9 12.81 14.45 -11.79
C LEU A 9 14.08 14.69 -10.97
N ILE A 10 14.10 14.24 -9.72
CA ILE A 10 15.29 14.34 -8.84
C ILE A 10 16.47 13.59 -9.47
N SER A 11 16.26 12.36 -9.94
CA SER A 11 17.32 11.58 -10.60
C SER A 11 17.88 12.27 -11.83
N LYS A 12 17.01 12.87 -12.66
CA LYS A 12 17.45 13.65 -13.83
C LYS A 12 18.32 14.84 -13.42
N ASN A 13 17.89 15.62 -12.42
CA ASN A 13 18.60 16.80 -11.97
C ASN A 13 19.92 16.46 -11.24
N ALA A 14 20.02 15.27 -10.66
CA ALA A 14 21.22 14.81 -9.98
C ALA A 14 22.29 14.27 -10.95
N ALA A 15 21.88 13.88 -12.17
CA ALA A 15 22.75 13.21 -13.13
C ALA A 15 23.98 14.06 -13.54
N ASP A 16 23.80 15.34 -13.83
CA ASP A 16 24.89 16.24 -14.28
C ASP A 16 25.99 16.37 -13.22
N SER A 17 25.67 16.20 -11.95
CA SER A 17 26.64 16.27 -10.84
C SER A 17 27.05 14.89 -10.30
N ILE A 18 26.63 13.81 -10.97
CA ILE A 18 26.93 12.40 -10.62
C ILE A 18 26.57 12.05 -9.16
N LYS A 19 25.54 12.69 -8.62
CA LYS A 19 25.11 12.43 -7.25
C LYS A 19 24.37 11.09 -7.16
N ARG A 20 24.70 10.29 -6.15
CA ARG A 20 23.85 9.17 -5.75
C ARG A 20 22.49 9.69 -5.30
N VAL A 21 21.44 8.99 -5.66
CA VAL A 21 20.06 9.33 -5.27
C VAL A 21 19.44 8.14 -4.58
N CYS A 22 19.16 8.30 -3.29
CA CYS A 22 18.37 7.35 -2.51
C CYS A 22 16.90 7.74 -2.62
N LEU A 23 16.08 6.85 -3.17
CA LEU A 23 14.67 7.11 -3.48
C LEU A 23 13.76 6.15 -2.71
N GLU A 24 12.85 6.73 -1.93
CA GLU A 24 11.72 6.07 -1.30
C GLU A 24 10.44 6.66 -1.88
N LEU A 25 9.72 5.85 -2.68
CA LEU A 25 8.63 6.34 -3.51
C LEU A 25 7.33 5.59 -3.21
N GLY A 26 6.38 5.63 -4.14
CA GLY A 26 5.06 5.06 -3.97
C GLY A 26 5.03 3.53 -3.91
N GLY A 27 3.88 3.00 -3.55
CA GLY A 27 3.64 1.57 -3.49
C GLY A 27 2.23 1.19 -3.94
N LYS A 28 2.07 -0.08 -4.33
CA LYS A 28 0.79 -0.72 -4.62
C LYS A 28 0.82 -2.15 -4.04
N GLY A 29 1.14 -2.25 -2.75
CA GLY A 29 1.31 -3.53 -2.06
C GLY A 29 0.05 -4.38 -2.02
N ALA A 30 0.23 -5.68 -2.05
CA ALA A 30 -0.81 -6.66 -1.87
C ALA A 30 -0.85 -7.15 -0.41
N ASN A 31 -2.05 -7.36 0.14
CA ASN A 31 -2.31 -8.13 1.33
C ASN A 31 -2.94 -9.46 0.89
N ILE A 32 -2.17 -10.54 0.92
CA ILE A 32 -2.61 -11.88 0.51
C ILE A 32 -3.24 -12.56 1.72
N VAL A 33 -4.52 -12.86 1.64
CA VAL A 33 -5.30 -13.44 2.75
C VAL A 33 -5.75 -14.84 2.36
N PHE A 34 -5.18 -15.85 3.01
CA PHE A 34 -5.56 -17.25 2.86
C PHE A 34 -6.70 -17.64 3.80
N ALA A 35 -7.41 -18.72 3.47
CA ALA A 35 -8.55 -19.22 4.25
C ALA A 35 -8.17 -19.62 5.68
N ASP A 36 -6.93 -20.03 5.89
CA ASP A 36 -6.38 -20.41 7.19
C ASP A 36 -5.85 -19.23 8.02
N SER A 37 -6.03 -18.00 7.58
CA SER A 37 -5.59 -16.80 8.33
C SER A 37 -6.32 -16.63 9.66
N ASP A 38 -5.84 -15.74 10.52
CA ASP A 38 -6.54 -15.41 11.77
C ASP A 38 -7.80 -14.58 11.51
N ASP A 39 -8.76 -14.62 12.43
CA ASP A 39 -10.08 -13.99 12.27
C ASP A 39 -10.04 -12.46 12.14
N LYS A 40 -8.90 -11.82 12.45
CA LYS A 40 -8.72 -10.36 12.32
C LYS A 40 -7.95 -9.97 11.08
N ALA A 41 -7.51 -10.91 10.26
CA ALA A 41 -6.64 -10.66 9.12
C ALA A 41 -7.24 -9.65 8.14
N ILE A 42 -8.52 -9.78 7.83
CA ILE A 42 -9.26 -8.92 6.91
C ILE A 42 -9.44 -7.53 7.53
N SER A 43 -10.10 -7.43 8.68
CA SER A 43 -10.36 -6.13 9.33
C SER A 43 -9.07 -5.37 9.66
N ARG A 44 -8.02 -6.06 10.07
CA ARG A 44 -6.69 -5.49 10.27
C ARG A 44 -6.14 -4.88 8.98
N GLY A 45 -6.23 -5.61 7.87
CA GLY A 45 -5.77 -5.17 6.55
C GLY A 45 -6.54 -3.95 6.07
N VAL A 46 -7.88 -3.95 6.17
CA VAL A 46 -8.72 -2.81 5.77
C VAL A 46 -8.43 -1.56 6.61
N ARG A 47 -8.36 -1.70 7.94
CA ARG A 47 -8.01 -0.58 8.84
C ARG A 47 -6.62 -0.02 8.53
N ARG A 48 -5.66 -0.86 8.14
CA ARG A 48 -4.33 -0.41 7.75
C ARG A 48 -4.37 0.45 6.48
N VAL A 49 -5.22 0.11 5.51
CA VAL A 49 -5.43 0.94 4.31
C VAL A 49 -6.05 2.29 4.66
N PHE A 50 -7.01 2.33 5.58
CA PHE A 50 -7.69 3.57 5.94
C PHE A 50 -6.88 4.44 6.91
N GLY A 51 -5.93 3.85 7.64
CA GLY A 51 -5.02 4.58 8.53
C GLY A 51 -4.36 5.77 7.81
N ASN A 52 -4.19 6.91 8.50
CA ASN A 52 -3.67 8.15 7.92
C ASN A 52 -4.42 8.58 6.64
N SER A 53 -5.71 8.27 6.54
CA SER A 53 -6.55 8.51 5.36
C SER A 53 -5.99 7.88 4.06
N GLY A 54 -5.31 6.74 4.18
CA GLY A 54 -4.69 6.02 3.08
C GLY A 54 -3.41 6.65 2.52
N GLN A 55 -2.88 7.69 3.16
CA GLN A 55 -1.70 8.43 2.72
C GLN A 55 -0.41 7.81 3.27
N SER A 56 -0.19 6.53 2.96
CA SER A 56 1.00 5.77 3.35
C SER A 56 1.52 4.99 2.14
N CYS A 57 2.80 5.14 1.83
CA CYS A 57 3.45 4.49 0.70
C CYS A 57 3.40 2.94 0.78
N ASN A 58 3.38 2.40 2.00
CA ASN A 58 3.28 0.97 2.27
C ASN A 58 1.85 0.47 2.56
N ALA A 59 0.81 1.28 2.32
CA ALA A 59 -0.56 0.83 2.51
C ALA A 59 -0.91 -0.35 1.58
N PRO A 60 -1.45 -1.48 2.11
CA PRO A 60 -1.80 -2.67 1.31
C PRO A 60 -3.14 -2.48 0.58
N THR A 61 -3.18 -1.57 -0.38
CA THR A 61 -4.41 -1.13 -1.05
C THR A 61 -5.01 -2.15 -2.02
N ARG A 62 -4.30 -3.24 -2.31
CA ARG A 62 -4.84 -4.44 -2.97
C ARG A 62 -4.98 -5.54 -1.93
N MET A 63 -6.19 -6.01 -1.68
CA MET A 63 -6.42 -7.19 -0.85
C MET A 63 -6.72 -8.37 -1.76
N LEU A 64 -5.80 -9.33 -1.82
CA LEU A 64 -5.98 -10.58 -2.55
C LEU A 64 -6.54 -11.61 -1.57
N VAL A 65 -7.70 -12.16 -1.88
CA VAL A 65 -8.42 -13.05 -0.98
C VAL A 65 -8.63 -14.41 -1.63
N GLU A 66 -8.27 -15.47 -0.92
CA GLU A 66 -8.56 -16.83 -1.36
C GLU A 66 -10.06 -17.00 -1.62
N LYS A 67 -10.41 -17.53 -2.77
CA LYS A 67 -11.79 -17.56 -3.28
C LYS A 67 -12.78 -18.19 -2.30
N SER A 68 -12.35 -19.19 -1.55
CA SER A 68 -13.18 -19.89 -0.57
C SER A 68 -13.72 -18.99 0.56
N ILE A 69 -13.05 -17.86 0.85
CA ILE A 69 -13.46 -16.91 1.90
C ILE A 69 -13.79 -15.52 1.34
N TYR A 70 -13.92 -15.37 0.02
CA TYR A 70 -14.05 -14.07 -0.64
C TYR A 70 -15.28 -13.29 -0.14
N GLU A 71 -16.46 -13.92 -0.12
CA GLU A 71 -17.70 -13.28 0.34
C GLU A 71 -17.62 -12.82 1.81
N LYS A 72 -17.01 -13.65 2.66
CA LYS A 72 -16.75 -13.27 4.07
C LYS A 72 -15.86 -12.05 4.14
N ALA A 73 -14.79 -12.01 3.35
CA ALA A 73 -13.85 -10.89 3.33
C ALA A 73 -14.49 -9.60 2.83
N VAL A 74 -15.30 -9.67 1.80
CA VAL A 74 -16.07 -8.53 1.27
C VAL A 74 -16.99 -7.95 2.34
N ASN A 75 -17.80 -8.80 3.00
CA ASN A 75 -18.73 -8.35 4.04
C ASN A 75 -18.00 -7.69 5.21
N GLU A 76 -16.89 -8.27 5.68
CA GLU A 76 -16.09 -7.70 6.76
C GLU A 76 -15.43 -6.37 6.35
N ALA A 77 -14.97 -6.25 5.11
CA ALA A 77 -14.39 -5.02 4.60
C ALA A 77 -15.43 -3.89 4.51
N ILE A 78 -16.65 -4.18 4.08
CA ILE A 78 -17.79 -3.24 4.06
C ILE A 78 -18.12 -2.78 5.47
N GLU A 79 -18.19 -3.69 6.42
CA GLU A 79 -18.46 -3.37 7.83
C GLU A 79 -17.38 -2.44 8.39
N VAL A 80 -16.09 -2.71 8.15
CA VAL A 80 -15.00 -1.84 8.59
C VAL A 80 -15.10 -0.46 7.96
N ALA A 81 -15.42 -0.36 6.66
CA ALA A 81 -15.55 0.91 5.96
C ALA A 81 -16.71 1.75 6.55
N ASN A 82 -17.88 1.14 6.74
CA ASN A 82 -19.07 1.80 7.28
C ASN A 82 -18.87 2.26 8.73
N ASN A 83 -18.05 1.55 9.52
CA ASN A 83 -17.73 1.89 10.91
C ASN A 83 -16.51 2.80 11.04
N THR A 84 -15.83 3.17 9.95
CA THR A 84 -14.70 4.10 9.98
C THR A 84 -15.21 5.54 9.96
N GLU A 85 -15.14 6.20 11.11
CA GLU A 85 -15.51 7.62 11.24
C GLU A 85 -14.52 8.50 10.46
N VAL A 86 -15.04 9.50 9.76
CA VAL A 86 -14.26 10.58 9.14
C VAL A 86 -14.59 11.88 9.85
N ASN A 87 -13.57 12.63 10.30
CA ASN A 87 -13.81 13.85 11.06
C ASN A 87 -12.66 14.87 10.91
N ILE A 88 -12.85 16.05 11.47
CA ILE A 88 -11.83 17.11 11.48
C ILE A 88 -10.66 16.73 12.39
N ALA A 89 -9.44 17.11 11.99
CA ALA A 89 -8.21 16.75 12.71
C ALA A 89 -8.12 17.29 14.14
N SER A 90 -8.85 18.36 14.47
CA SER A 90 -8.86 18.94 15.83
C SER A 90 -9.74 18.18 16.83
N LYS A 91 -10.62 17.28 16.34
CA LYS A 91 -11.45 16.43 17.22
C LYS A 91 -10.62 15.24 17.70
N LYS A 92 -10.64 14.96 18.99
CA LYS A 92 -10.04 13.74 19.54
C LYS A 92 -10.88 12.51 19.18
N GLY A 93 -10.26 11.40 18.83
CA GLY A 93 -10.94 10.14 18.49
C GLY A 93 -10.11 9.25 17.56
N ASN A 94 -10.70 8.10 17.21
CA ASN A 94 -10.09 7.11 16.31
C ASN A 94 -10.58 7.28 14.86
N HIS A 95 -10.96 8.49 14.45
CA HIS A 95 -11.40 8.81 13.11
C HIS A 95 -10.22 9.06 12.16
N ILE A 96 -10.47 8.95 10.88
CA ILE A 96 -9.54 9.42 9.85
C ILE A 96 -9.83 10.90 9.52
N GLY A 97 -8.80 11.63 9.14
CA GLY A 97 -8.85 13.04 8.80
C GLY A 97 -9.00 13.33 7.31
N PRO A 98 -8.79 14.58 6.89
CA PRO A 98 -8.74 14.96 5.47
C PRO A 98 -7.43 14.49 4.83
N VAL A 99 -7.43 14.39 3.50
CA VAL A 99 -6.19 14.26 2.74
C VAL A 99 -5.49 15.60 2.59
N VAL A 100 -4.19 15.56 2.26
CA VAL A 100 -3.25 16.69 2.40
C VAL A 100 -3.58 17.92 1.54
N SER A 101 -4.26 17.77 0.41
CA SER A 101 -4.50 18.89 -0.52
C SER A 101 -5.67 18.63 -1.48
N LYS A 102 -6.12 19.72 -2.14
CA LYS A 102 -7.11 19.63 -3.23
C LYS A 102 -6.63 18.75 -4.38
N ILE A 103 -5.37 18.87 -4.76
CA ILE A 103 -4.78 18.07 -5.86
C ILE A 103 -4.88 16.58 -5.53
N GLN A 104 -4.57 16.19 -4.29
CA GLN A 104 -4.68 14.80 -3.85
C GLN A 104 -6.13 14.34 -3.77
N TYR A 105 -7.02 15.17 -3.23
CA TYR A 105 -8.46 14.90 -3.21
C TYR A 105 -9.00 14.64 -4.62
N ASP A 106 -8.74 15.55 -5.56
CA ASP A 106 -9.21 15.42 -6.95
C ASP A 106 -8.65 14.17 -7.64
N LYS A 107 -7.37 13.80 -7.36
CA LYS A 107 -6.75 12.55 -7.86
C LYS A 107 -7.50 11.33 -7.34
N ILE A 108 -7.80 11.30 -6.04
CA ILE A 108 -8.51 10.17 -5.42
C ILE A 108 -9.91 10.04 -6.02
N GLN A 109 -10.68 11.14 -6.12
CA GLN A 109 -12.02 11.14 -6.71
C GLN A 109 -12.01 10.61 -8.15
N LYS A 110 -11.04 11.05 -8.97
CA LYS A 110 -10.87 10.56 -10.35
C LYS A 110 -10.57 9.06 -10.41
N LEU A 111 -9.77 8.53 -9.48
CA LEU A 111 -9.45 7.10 -9.44
C LEU A 111 -10.63 6.27 -8.92
N ILE A 112 -11.39 6.78 -7.94
CA ILE A 112 -12.64 6.14 -7.53
C ILE A 112 -13.61 6.09 -8.73
N GLN A 113 -13.78 7.20 -9.44
CA GLN A 113 -14.64 7.23 -10.64
C GLN A 113 -14.15 6.24 -11.70
N SER A 114 -12.83 6.16 -11.95
CA SER A 114 -12.31 5.18 -12.92
C SER A 114 -12.60 3.73 -12.52
N GLY A 115 -12.61 3.40 -11.24
CA GLY A 115 -13.01 2.06 -10.78
C GLY A 115 -14.46 1.74 -11.11
N ILE A 116 -15.36 2.71 -10.94
CA ILE A 116 -16.78 2.60 -11.30
C ILE A 116 -16.92 2.45 -12.83
N ASP A 117 -16.28 3.31 -13.60
CA ASP A 117 -16.36 3.33 -15.08
C ASP A 117 -15.78 2.06 -15.71
N GLU A 118 -14.76 1.46 -15.09
CA GLU A 118 -14.13 0.21 -15.51
C GLU A 118 -14.91 -1.04 -15.07
N GLY A 119 -16.01 -0.86 -14.31
CA GLY A 119 -16.94 -1.92 -13.92
C GLY A 119 -16.56 -2.69 -12.65
N ALA A 120 -15.71 -2.13 -11.78
CA ALA A 120 -15.55 -2.65 -10.43
C ALA A 120 -16.83 -2.39 -9.61
N ASN A 121 -17.17 -3.32 -8.71
CA ASN A 121 -18.31 -3.13 -7.83
C ASN A 121 -17.94 -2.20 -6.66
N LEU A 122 -18.58 -1.04 -6.56
CA LEU A 122 -18.44 -0.12 -5.43
C LEU A 122 -19.28 -0.64 -4.25
N ALA A 123 -18.64 -1.31 -3.31
CA ALA A 123 -19.30 -1.97 -2.19
C ALA A 123 -19.51 -1.06 -0.97
N ALA A 124 -18.67 -0.04 -0.77
CA ALA A 124 -18.83 0.97 0.28
C ALA A 124 -18.12 2.27 -0.09
N GLY A 125 -18.54 3.39 0.49
CA GLY A 125 -17.96 4.72 0.27
C GLY A 125 -18.28 5.25 -1.13
N GLY A 126 -17.25 5.73 -1.85
CA GLY A 126 -17.37 6.23 -3.21
C GLY A 126 -16.94 7.67 -3.37
N ILE A 127 -17.43 8.31 -4.43
CA ILE A 127 -17.22 9.72 -4.74
C ILE A 127 -17.91 10.62 -3.72
N ASP A 128 -17.59 11.91 -3.77
CA ASP A 128 -18.12 12.94 -2.86
C ASP A 128 -17.51 12.91 -1.44
N ARG A 129 -17.94 13.87 -0.66
CA ARG A 129 -17.51 14.01 0.73
C ARG A 129 -18.38 13.19 1.67
N PRO A 130 -17.85 12.78 2.83
CA PRO A 130 -18.68 12.24 3.90
C PRO A 130 -19.76 13.25 4.34
N LYS A 131 -20.94 12.73 4.67
CA LYS A 131 -22.07 13.55 5.13
C LYS A 131 -21.68 14.46 6.30
N GLY A 132 -22.00 15.75 6.19
CA GLY A 132 -21.70 16.76 7.22
C GLY A 132 -20.28 17.34 7.16
N LEU A 133 -19.47 16.97 6.17
CA LEU A 133 -18.12 17.49 5.94
C LEU A 133 -18.02 18.19 4.57
N ASP A 134 -18.84 19.21 4.35
CA ASP A 134 -19.00 19.90 3.07
C ASP A 134 -17.77 20.73 2.66
N LYS A 135 -16.92 21.07 3.62
CA LYS A 135 -15.68 21.82 3.39
C LYS A 135 -14.45 20.97 3.74
N GLY A 136 -13.36 21.18 3.01
CA GLY A 136 -12.11 20.42 3.21
C GLY A 136 -11.96 19.25 2.23
N TYR A 137 -10.92 18.46 2.42
CA TYR A 137 -10.50 17.38 1.50
C TYR A 137 -10.77 16.01 2.10
N PHE A 138 -11.99 15.79 2.58
CA PHE A 138 -12.41 14.54 3.19
C PHE A 138 -12.84 13.53 2.14
N VAL A 139 -12.37 12.30 2.25
CA VAL A 139 -12.68 11.18 1.36
C VAL A 139 -13.37 10.11 2.17
N GLN A 140 -14.40 9.48 1.60
CA GLN A 140 -15.09 8.36 2.21
C GLN A 140 -14.19 7.11 2.21
N PRO A 141 -14.12 6.33 3.31
CA PRO A 141 -13.57 4.98 3.29
C PRO A 141 -14.25 4.17 2.20
N THR A 142 -13.48 3.75 1.19
CA THR A 142 -14.04 3.20 -0.05
C THR A 142 -13.55 1.78 -0.28
N VAL A 143 -14.48 0.87 -0.57
CA VAL A 143 -14.22 -0.55 -0.87
C VAL A 143 -14.72 -0.87 -2.27
N PHE A 144 -13.80 -1.34 -3.12
CA PHE A 144 -14.11 -1.94 -4.41
C PHE A 144 -13.95 -3.45 -4.33
N THR A 145 -14.92 -4.18 -4.91
CA THR A 145 -14.91 -5.64 -5.08
C THR A 145 -14.96 -6.01 -6.56
N ASP A 146 -14.75 -7.25 -6.88
CA ASP A 146 -14.71 -7.77 -8.24
C ASP A 146 -13.73 -7.00 -9.15
N VAL A 147 -12.65 -6.52 -8.53
CA VAL A 147 -11.60 -5.76 -9.20
C VAL A 147 -10.77 -6.70 -10.08
N LYS A 148 -10.58 -6.33 -11.33
CA LYS A 148 -9.70 -7.03 -12.26
C LYS A 148 -8.30 -6.41 -12.27
N THR A 149 -7.29 -7.23 -12.52
CA THR A 149 -5.88 -6.79 -12.57
C THR A 149 -5.61 -5.72 -13.62
N SER A 150 -6.42 -5.65 -14.68
CA SER A 150 -6.34 -4.63 -15.74
C SER A 150 -6.84 -3.24 -15.33
N MET A 151 -7.61 -3.13 -14.25
CA MET A 151 -8.23 -1.87 -13.82
C MET A 151 -7.20 -0.90 -13.22
N ARG A 152 -7.40 0.40 -13.42
CA ARG A 152 -6.52 1.44 -12.89
C ARG A 152 -6.39 1.39 -11.37
N ILE A 153 -7.50 1.15 -10.68
CA ILE A 153 -7.53 1.04 -9.21
C ILE A 153 -6.73 -0.16 -8.67
N ALA A 154 -6.44 -1.17 -9.50
CA ALA A 154 -5.56 -2.27 -9.17
C ALA A 154 -4.07 -1.95 -9.41
N ASN A 155 -3.75 -0.97 -10.25
CA ASN A 155 -2.39 -0.70 -10.74
C ASN A 155 -1.82 0.64 -10.26
N GLU A 156 -2.65 1.68 -10.16
CA GLU A 156 -2.19 3.01 -9.77
C GLU A 156 -2.24 3.22 -8.25
N GLU A 157 -1.24 3.90 -7.72
CA GLU A 157 -1.24 4.35 -6.33
C GLU A 157 -2.27 5.47 -6.14
N ILE A 158 -3.34 5.18 -5.40
CA ILE A 158 -4.41 6.13 -5.12
C ILE A 158 -3.97 7.14 -4.06
N PHE A 159 -3.28 6.66 -3.01
CA PHE A 159 -2.84 7.45 -1.85
C PHE A 159 -4.01 8.12 -1.13
N GLY A 160 -5.04 7.31 -0.88
CA GLY A 160 -6.30 7.65 -0.25
C GLY A 160 -6.94 6.42 0.42
N PRO A 161 -8.02 6.59 1.22
CA PRO A 161 -8.65 5.49 1.95
C PRO A 161 -9.52 4.63 1.01
N VAL A 162 -8.88 3.98 0.05
CA VAL A 162 -9.52 3.17 -0.99
C VAL A 162 -8.84 1.82 -1.08
N ILE A 163 -9.59 0.75 -0.93
CA ILE A 163 -9.13 -0.63 -1.05
C ILE A 163 -9.78 -1.33 -2.24
N SER A 164 -8.99 -2.13 -2.95
CA SER A 164 -9.41 -2.98 -4.07
C SER A 164 -9.29 -4.45 -3.66
N ILE A 165 -10.38 -5.20 -3.69
CA ILE A 165 -10.42 -6.61 -3.31
C ILE A 165 -10.52 -7.46 -4.56
N LEU A 166 -9.59 -8.41 -4.70
CA LEU A 166 -9.47 -9.34 -5.81
C LEU A 166 -9.46 -10.78 -5.29
N PRO A 167 -10.20 -11.71 -5.89
CA PRO A 167 -10.08 -13.12 -5.55
C PRO A 167 -8.82 -13.74 -6.16
N PHE A 168 -8.33 -14.84 -5.57
CA PHE A 168 -7.36 -15.73 -6.16
C PHE A 168 -7.71 -17.20 -5.87
N GLU A 169 -7.29 -18.13 -6.74
CA GLU A 169 -7.60 -19.55 -6.65
C GLU A 169 -6.50 -20.36 -5.93
N ASN A 170 -5.22 -19.96 -6.08
CA ASN A 170 -4.06 -20.68 -5.56
C ASN A 170 -2.86 -19.76 -5.29
N GLU A 171 -1.80 -20.32 -4.66
CA GLU A 171 -0.59 -19.57 -4.30
C GLU A 171 0.10 -18.92 -5.48
N GLU A 172 0.20 -19.64 -6.61
CA GLU A 172 0.89 -19.18 -7.81
C GLU A 172 0.20 -17.95 -8.39
N GLU A 173 -1.12 -17.95 -8.43
CA GLU A 173 -1.92 -16.82 -8.89
C GLU A 173 -1.76 -15.62 -7.93
N ALA A 174 -1.84 -15.85 -6.62
CA ALA A 174 -1.64 -14.80 -5.62
C ALA A 174 -0.27 -14.13 -5.76
N ILE A 175 0.80 -14.90 -5.97
CA ILE A 175 2.15 -14.40 -6.19
C ILE A 175 2.22 -13.63 -7.52
N SER A 176 1.65 -14.17 -8.58
CA SER A 176 1.62 -13.54 -9.91
C SER A 176 0.94 -12.18 -9.84
N ILE A 177 -0.29 -12.10 -9.32
CA ILE A 177 -1.03 -10.85 -9.15
C ILE A 177 -0.28 -9.86 -8.24
N SER A 178 0.33 -10.34 -7.16
CA SER A 178 1.09 -9.49 -6.24
C SER A 178 2.27 -8.83 -6.93
N ASN A 179 2.96 -9.57 -7.79
CA ASN A 179 4.15 -9.12 -8.51
C ASN A 179 3.84 -8.31 -9.78
N ASP A 180 2.62 -8.43 -10.31
CA ASP A 180 2.16 -7.70 -11.50
C ASP A 180 1.80 -6.24 -11.15
N THR A 181 2.82 -5.46 -10.89
CA THR A 181 2.74 -4.02 -10.61
C THR A 181 4.08 -3.36 -10.90
N ALA A 182 4.04 -2.09 -11.26
CA ALA A 182 5.25 -1.26 -11.41
C ALA A 182 5.98 -1.01 -10.08
N TYR A 183 5.34 -1.28 -8.96
CA TYR A 183 5.85 -1.05 -7.61
C TYR A 183 6.40 -2.31 -6.95
N GLY A 184 7.09 -2.15 -5.83
CA GLY A 184 7.61 -3.25 -5.03
C GLY A 184 8.09 -2.79 -3.65
N LEU A 185 7.24 -2.03 -2.91
CA LEU A 185 7.63 -1.53 -1.59
C LEU A 185 7.39 -2.60 -0.52
N THR A 186 6.14 -2.89 -0.20
CA THR A 186 5.77 -3.84 0.85
C THR A 186 4.62 -4.73 0.37
N ASN A 187 4.70 -6.02 0.68
CA ASN A 187 3.59 -6.96 0.59
C ASN A 187 3.29 -7.57 1.96
N TYR A 188 2.10 -8.14 2.10
CA TYR A 188 1.60 -8.69 3.35
C TYR A 188 1.04 -10.09 3.10
N ILE A 189 1.27 -11.01 4.04
CA ILE A 189 0.79 -12.39 3.97
C ILE A 189 0.03 -12.72 5.25
N GLN A 190 -1.17 -13.27 5.11
CA GLN A 190 -2.01 -13.69 6.22
C GLN A 190 -2.29 -15.19 6.07
N THR A 191 -1.63 -16.02 6.87
CA THR A 191 -1.81 -17.47 6.92
C THR A 191 -1.25 -18.02 8.24
N LYS A 192 -1.83 -19.08 8.78
CA LYS A 192 -1.29 -19.79 9.95
C LYS A 192 -0.16 -20.77 9.58
N ASP A 193 -0.06 -21.13 8.30
CA ASP A 193 1.01 -22.00 7.77
C ASP A 193 2.31 -21.22 7.58
N LYS A 194 3.27 -21.47 8.47
CA LYS A 194 4.59 -20.79 8.46
C LYS A 194 5.43 -21.12 7.23
N GLU A 195 5.36 -22.35 6.75
CA GLU A 195 6.12 -22.80 5.58
C GLU A 195 5.57 -22.14 4.31
N LYS A 196 4.24 -22.08 4.19
CA LYS A 196 3.56 -21.33 3.13
C LYS A 196 3.96 -19.86 3.15
N ALA A 197 3.86 -19.20 4.31
CA ALA A 197 4.25 -17.80 4.45
C ALA A 197 5.68 -17.54 4.01
N HIS A 198 6.63 -18.38 4.43
CA HIS A 198 8.04 -18.25 4.09
C HIS A 198 8.32 -18.53 2.60
N ARG A 199 7.68 -19.54 2.03
CA ARG A 199 7.79 -19.88 0.60
C ARG A 199 7.29 -18.74 -0.29
N ILE A 200 6.13 -18.17 0.04
CA ILE A 200 5.55 -17.05 -0.71
C ILE A 200 6.41 -15.80 -0.54
N ALA A 201 6.82 -15.47 0.69
CA ALA A 201 7.61 -14.27 0.97
C ALA A 201 8.88 -14.18 0.09
N LYS A 202 9.55 -15.31 -0.16
CA LYS A 202 10.75 -15.38 -1.01
C LYS A 202 10.48 -15.09 -2.49
N GLN A 203 9.25 -15.27 -2.95
CA GLN A 203 8.86 -15.08 -4.34
C GLN A 203 8.25 -13.70 -4.62
N LEU A 204 7.88 -12.96 -3.57
CA LEU A 204 7.34 -11.61 -3.71
C LEU A 204 8.43 -10.61 -4.08
N ARG A 205 8.18 -9.84 -5.13
CA ARG A 205 9.09 -8.83 -5.68
C ARG A 205 8.90 -7.47 -5.00
N SER A 206 9.10 -7.44 -3.69
CA SER A 206 9.08 -6.25 -2.86
C SER A 206 10.25 -6.21 -1.90
N GLY A 207 10.64 -5.01 -1.48
CA GLY A 207 11.74 -4.83 -0.52
C GLY A 207 11.38 -5.29 0.89
N MET A 208 10.08 -5.36 1.20
CA MET A 208 9.59 -5.79 2.51
C MET A 208 8.40 -6.73 2.37
N VAL A 209 8.32 -7.70 3.30
CA VAL A 209 7.15 -8.58 3.45
C VAL A 209 6.81 -8.68 4.94
N GLU A 210 5.57 -8.38 5.28
CA GLU A 210 5.03 -8.50 6.64
C GLU A 210 4.09 -9.71 6.72
N ILE A 211 4.27 -10.54 7.74
CA ILE A 211 3.48 -11.76 7.95
C ILE A 211 2.59 -11.58 9.17
N ASN A 212 1.29 -11.84 9.03
CA ASN A 212 0.28 -11.88 10.09
C ASN A 212 0.20 -10.61 10.95
N GLY A 213 0.46 -9.44 10.35
CA GLY A 213 0.39 -8.17 11.06
C GLY A 213 1.53 -7.95 12.08
N ASN A 214 2.56 -8.77 12.06
CA ASN A 214 3.76 -8.55 12.86
C ASN A 214 4.61 -7.47 12.17
N GLY A 215 4.64 -6.31 12.77
CA GLY A 215 5.42 -5.17 12.26
C GLY A 215 6.92 -5.47 12.18
N PHE A 216 7.63 -4.62 11.45
CA PHE A 216 9.09 -4.73 11.32
C PHE A 216 9.80 -4.43 12.65
N THR A 217 10.81 -5.21 12.97
CA THR A 217 11.63 -5.00 14.17
C THR A 217 12.57 -3.81 13.99
N GLY A 218 12.98 -3.17 15.09
CA GLY A 218 13.95 -2.07 15.05
C GLY A 218 15.26 -2.49 14.36
N GLY A 219 15.81 -1.59 13.53
CA GLY A 219 17.00 -1.86 12.73
C GLY A 219 16.77 -2.60 11.41
N THR A 220 15.54 -3.00 11.10
CA THR A 220 15.18 -3.56 9.79
C THR A 220 15.21 -2.47 8.72
N PRO A 221 15.86 -2.68 7.56
CA PRO A 221 15.86 -1.70 6.49
C PRO A 221 14.48 -1.56 5.85
N PHE A 222 14.05 -0.32 5.68
CA PHE A 222 12.85 0.04 4.94
C PHE A 222 13.22 0.46 3.52
N GLY A 223 12.49 -0.03 2.52
CA GLY A 223 12.69 0.38 1.12
C GLY A 223 12.17 -0.62 0.11
N GLY A 224 12.11 -0.19 -1.14
CA GLY A 224 11.41 -0.88 -2.21
C GLY A 224 12.27 -1.38 -3.36
N TYR A 225 11.59 -2.09 -4.26
CA TYR A 225 12.07 -2.52 -5.58
C TYR A 225 11.35 -1.73 -6.67
N LYS A 226 11.80 -1.87 -7.90
CA LYS A 226 11.13 -1.32 -9.09
C LYS A 226 10.90 0.21 -8.96
N GLN A 227 9.69 0.70 -9.26
CA GLN A 227 9.36 2.13 -9.17
C GLN A 227 9.04 2.62 -7.74
N SER A 228 9.14 1.74 -6.73
CA SER A 228 9.07 2.16 -5.33
C SER A 228 10.38 2.76 -4.82
N GLY A 229 11.44 2.71 -5.61
CA GLY A 229 12.71 3.34 -5.29
C GLY A 229 13.88 2.36 -5.24
N ASN A 230 15.04 2.87 -4.86
CA ASN A 230 16.31 2.15 -4.91
C ASN A 230 17.15 2.29 -3.63
N GLY A 231 16.66 3.02 -2.64
CA GLY A 231 17.32 3.21 -1.35
C GLY A 231 16.83 2.28 -0.26
N ARG A 232 17.49 2.40 0.88
CA ARG A 232 17.03 1.81 2.15
C ARG A 232 17.13 2.86 3.25
N GLU A 233 16.12 2.88 4.12
CA GLU A 233 16.11 3.69 5.34
C GLU A 233 16.18 2.77 6.55
N GLY A 234 16.87 3.21 7.62
CA GLY A 234 17.00 2.44 8.85
C GLY A 234 18.06 1.34 8.82
N GLY A 235 18.51 0.94 10.01
CA GLY A 235 19.58 -0.04 10.21
C GLY A 235 20.93 0.38 9.60
N SER A 236 21.86 -0.58 9.47
CA SER A 236 23.15 -0.37 8.83
C SER A 236 23.01 0.02 7.34
N TRP A 237 22.09 -0.61 6.63
CA TRP A 237 21.81 -0.33 5.23
C TRP A 237 21.40 1.13 4.97
N GLY A 238 20.56 1.68 5.86
CA GLY A 238 20.16 3.09 5.74
C GLY A 238 21.31 4.05 6.07
N LEU A 239 22.19 3.67 7.01
CA LEU A 239 23.38 4.46 7.33
C LEU A 239 24.36 4.51 6.17
N GLU A 240 24.57 3.39 5.46
CA GLU A 240 25.49 3.28 4.33
C GLU A 240 25.12 4.23 3.17
N GLU A 241 23.86 4.61 3.03
CA GLU A 241 23.42 5.59 2.02
C GLU A 241 24.02 7.00 2.25
N TYR A 242 24.47 7.30 3.47
CA TYR A 242 25.04 8.60 3.85
C TYR A 242 26.57 8.55 4.04
N LEU A 243 27.21 7.43 3.72
CA LEU A 243 28.65 7.23 3.91
C LEU A 243 29.37 7.13 2.57
N GLU A 244 30.60 7.68 2.56
CA GLU A 244 31.55 7.54 1.47
C GLU A 244 32.66 6.57 1.86
N VAL A 245 32.93 5.56 1.01
CA VAL A 245 34.00 4.59 1.23
C VAL A 245 35.32 5.14 0.70
N LYS A 246 36.36 5.15 1.54
CA LYS A 246 37.71 5.54 1.18
C LYS A 246 38.68 4.39 1.45
N THR A 247 39.46 4.02 0.46
CA THR A 247 40.57 3.08 0.62
C THR A 247 41.85 3.83 0.91
N ILE A 248 42.58 3.43 1.98
CA ILE A 248 43.89 3.93 2.33
C ILE A 248 44.83 2.75 2.31
N SER A 249 45.93 2.82 1.54
CA SER A 249 46.96 1.80 1.46
C SER A 249 48.31 2.36 1.91
N GLY A 250 49.24 1.49 2.26
CA GLY A 250 50.61 1.89 2.67
C GLY A 250 50.72 2.35 4.12
N TRP A 251 49.71 2.06 4.96
CA TRP A 251 49.80 2.25 6.39
C TRP A 251 50.54 1.05 7.01
N SER A 252 51.79 1.24 7.42
CA SER A 252 52.63 0.27 8.11
C SER A 252 52.99 0.75 9.52
#